data_ddbd6fee331a0651238c70692a836468
#
_entry.id   ddbd6fee331a0651238c70692a836468
#
_cell.length_a   1.000
_cell.length_b   1.000
_cell.length_c   1.000
_cell.angle_alpha   90.00
_cell.angle_beta   90.00
_cell.angle_gamma   90.00
#
_symmetry.space_group_name_H-M   'P 1'
#
loop_
_entity.id
_entity.type
_entity.pdbx_description
1 polymer ?
#
loop_
_entity_poly.entity_id
_entity_poly.type
_entity_poly.pdbx_seq_one_letter_code
_entity_poly.pdbx_strand_id
1 'polypeptide(L)'
;MYNLARQLLFKLSPETSHELSLELIGAGGRLGLNAMLSKPPASLPVRVMGLDFPNPVGLAAGLDKNGEAIRGLSQLGFGFIEVGTVTPRPQPGNPKPRIFRLPEAEAIINRMGFNNHGVDALLARVEAARFKGVLGINIGKNFDTPVERADEDYLLCLDKIYHHASYVTVNVSSPNTPGLRSLQFGESLKQLLDALRLRREDLEIMHGKRVPLAIKIAPDMTDEETALVGEAVFQAGMDAIIATNTTLGREGVAGLAHADEAGGLSGAPVRDKSTHTVKVLAQTLGGRLPIIAVGGITEGRHAAEKIEAGASLVQLYSGFIYKGPALIREAVDAIAALRSQAK
;
A
#
# COMPACT_ATOMS: atom_id res chain seq x y z
N MET A 1 -21.29 9.18 12.65
CA MET A 1 -21.88 8.18 11.72
C MET A 1 -20.97 6.97 11.52
N TYR A 2 -19.67 7.13 11.19
CA TYR A 2 -18.78 6.01 10.94
C TYR A 2 -18.68 5.01 12.11
N ASN A 3 -18.56 5.48 13.35
CA ASN A 3 -18.46 4.61 14.53
C ASN A 3 -19.65 3.63 14.67
N LEU A 4 -20.87 4.09 14.34
CA LEU A 4 -22.04 3.23 14.37
C LEU A 4 -22.00 2.18 13.25
N ALA A 5 -21.65 2.59 12.03
CA ALA A 5 -21.47 1.68 10.91
C ALA A 5 -20.38 0.63 11.20
N ARG A 6 -19.24 1.07 11.78
CA ARG A 6 -18.16 0.16 12.21
C ARG A 6 -18.64 -0.86 13.24
N GLN A 7 -19.41 -0.43 14.26
CA GLN A 7 -19.93 -1.35 15.28
C GLN A 7 -20.82 -2.45 14.66
N LEU A 8 -21.62 -2.10 13.65
CA LEU A 8 -22.45 -3.07 12.94
C LEU A 8 -21.61 -4.00 12.06
N LEU A 9 -20.68 -3.44 11.27
CA LEU A 9 -19.77 -4.19 10.42
C LEU A 9 -18.87 -5.15 11.23
N PHE A 10 -18.45 -4.76 12.43
CA PHE A 10 -17.61 -5.60 13.28
C PHE A 10 -18.33 -6.79 13.90
N LYS A 11 -19.66 -6.86 13.84
CA LYS A 11 -20.42 -8.06 14.17
C LYS A 11 -20.33 -9.15 13.09
N LEU A 12 -19.98 -8.78 11.88
CA LEU A 12 -19.75 -9.71 10.77
C LEU A 12 -18.33 -10.27 10.81
N SER A 13 -18.08 -11.38 10.10
CA SER A 13 -16.73 -11.87 9.90
C SER A 13 -15.87 -10.78 9.22
N PRO A 14 -14.56 -10.69 9.49
CA PRO A 14 -13.71 -9.64 8.92
C PRO A 14 -13.76 -9.59 7.40
N GLU A 15 -13.79 -10.73 6.73
CA GLU A 15 -13.79 -10.80 5.27
C GLU A 15 -15.15 -10.41 4.68
N THR A 16 -16.26 -10.88 5.25
CA THR A 16 -17.62 -10.46 4.85
C THR A 16 -17.82 -8.95 5.04
N SER A 17 -17.35 -8.42 6.16
CA SER A 17 -17.37 -6.99 6.45
C SER A 17 -16.59 -6.18 5.41
N HIS A 18 -15.43 -6.70 4.99
CA HIS A 18 -14.59 -6.09 3.97
C HIS A 18 -15.29 -6.07 2.59
N GLU A 19 -15.80 -7.22 2.14
CA GLU A 19 -16.52 -7.37 0.88
C GLU A 19 -17.73 -6.43 0.81
N LEU A 20 -18.58 -6.45 1.84
CA LEU A 20 -19.76 -5.56 1.93
C LEU A 20 -19.35 -4.08 1.93
N SER A 21 -18.29 -3.72 2.65
CA SER A 21 -17.83 -2.32 2.69
C SER A 21 -17.37 -1.84 1.31
N LEU A 22 -16.63 -2.67 0.56
CA LEU A 22 -16.20 -2.32 -0.80
C LEU A 22 -17.39 -2.20 -1.76
N GLU A 23 -18.36 -3.09 -1.69
CA GLU A 23 -19.58 -3.01 -2.49
C GLU A 23 -20.35 -1.71 -2.22
N LEU A 24 -20.53 -1.35 -0.95
CA LEU A 24 -21.23 -0.12 -0.55
C LEU A 24 -20.45 1.13 -0.99
N ILE A 25 -19.13 1.15 -0.83
CA ILE A 25 -18.27 2.25 -1.29
C ILE A 25 -18.31 2.36 -2.81
N GLY A 26 -18.25 1.24 -3.52
CA GLY A 26 -18.35 1.20 -4.98
C GLY A 26 -19.71 1.71 -5.48
N ALA A 27 -20.81 1.26 -4.87
CA ALA A 27 -22.16 1.70 -5.19
C ALA A 27 -22.36 3.20 -4.90
N GLY A 28 -21.97 3.65 -3.71
CA GLY A 28 -21.99 5.06 -3.33
C GLY A 28 -21.14 5.95 -4.25
N GLY A 29 -20.01 5.41 -4.71
CA GLY A 29 -19.12 6.09 -5.67
C GLY A 29 -19.77 6.33 -7.03
N ARG A 30 -20.53 5.37 -7.53
CA ARG A 30 -21.30 5.52 -8.78
C ARG A 30 -22.36 6.61 -8.70
N LEU A 31 -22.95 6.78 -7.52
CA LEU A 31 -23.98 7.76 -7.24
C LEU A 31 -23.41 9.12 -6.76
N GLY A 32 -22.10 9.25 -6.55
CA GLY A 32 -21.48 10.47 -6.03
C GLY A 32 -21.71 10.73 -4.53
N LEU A 33 -22.25 9.75 -3.79
CA LEU A 33 -22.67 9.92 -2.40
C LEU A 33 -21.52 9.87 -1.39
N ASN A 34 -20.39 9.24 -1.74
CA ASN A 34 -19.29 9.06 -0.80
C ASN A 34 -18.62 10.38 -0.37
N ALA A 35 -18.65 11.40 -1.22
CA ALA A 35 -18.18 12.73 -0.88
C ALA A 35 -18.93 13.36 0.31
N MET A 36 -20.14 12.88 0.62
CA MET A 36 -20.94 13.34 1.76
C MET A 36 -20.54 12.65 3.09
N LEU A 37 -19.77 11.55 3.03
CA LEU A 37 -19.37 10.79 4.22
C LEU A 37 -18.26 11.48 5.02
N SER A 38 -17.51 12.37 4.40
CA SER A 38 -16.40 13.09 5.01
C SER A 38 -16.27 14.49 4.41
N LYS A 39 -15.87 15.46 5.23
CA LYS A 39 -15.44 16.74 4.70
C LYS A 39 -14.12 16.54 3.95
N PRO A 40 -13.98 17.07 2.72
CA PRO A 40 -12.73 16.94 1.98
C PRO A 40 -11.57 17.56 2.80
N PRO A 41 -10.36 16.99 2.75
CA PRO A 41 -9.19 17.60 3.38
C PRO A 41 -8.85 18.92 2.67
N ALA A 42 -8.11 19.79 3.36
CA ALA A 42 -7.53 20.96 2.74
C ALA A 42 -6.59 20.57 1.59
N SER A 43 -6.45 21.42 0.59
CA SER A 43 -5.47 21.23 -0.47
C SER A 43 -4.06 21.34 0.12
N LEU A 44 -3.25 20.31 -0.05
CA LEU A 44 -1.85 20.28 0.39
C LEU A 44 -1.00 19.61 -0.71
N PRO A 45 -0.88 20.25 -1.89
CA PRO A 45 -0.26 19.62 -3.05
C PRO A 45 1.21 19.30 -2.78
N VAL A 46 1.66 18.19 -3.34
CA VAL A 46 3.06 17.76 -3.28
C VAL A 46 3.43 17.05 -4.58
N ARG A 47 4.66 17.32 -5.06
CA ARG A 47 5.21 16.66 -6.25
C ARG A 47 6.23 15.61 -5.83
N VAL A 48 6.00 14.35 -6.19
CA VAL A 48 6.84 13.20 -5.86
C VAL A 48 6.90 12.28 -7.08
N MET A 49 8.05 11.69 -7.40
CA MET A 49 8.22 10.80 -8.56
C MET A 49 7.79 11.43 -9.90
N GLY A 50 7.86 12.77 -10.03
CA GLY A 50 7.35 13.48 -11.20
C GLY A 50 5.83 13.62 -11.29
N LEU A 51 5.08 13.10 -10.31
CA LEU A 51 3.62 13.15 -10.23
C LEU A 51 3.16 14.25 -9.26
N ASP A 52 2.04 14.88 -9.57
CA ASP A 52 1.40 15.90 -8.73
C ASP A 52 0.26 15.28 -7.93
N PHE A 53 0.42 15.24 -6.60
CA PHE A 53 -0.55 14.72 -5.65
C PHE A 53 -1.34 15.88 -5.02
N PRO A 54 -2.67 15.86 -4.98
CA PRO A 54 -3.48 16.92 -4.36
C PRO A 54 -3.28 17.03 -2.84
N ASN A 55 -2.88 15.93 -2.20
CA ASN A 55 -2.41 15.87 -0.82
C ASN A 55 -1.54 14.62 -0.61
N PRO A 56 -0.70 14.56 0.45
CA PRO A 56 0.26 13.49 0.65
C PRO A 56 -0.30 12.19 1.25
N VAL A 57 -1.62 12.07 1.44
CA VAL A 57 -2.24 10.92 2.12
C VAL A 57 -2.94 10.02 1.12
N GLY A 58 -2.48 8.79 0.96
CA GLY A 58 -3.04 7.81 0.05
C GLY A 58 -3.65 6.59 0.72
N LEU A 59 -4.36 5.80 -0.09
CA LEU A 59 -4.81 4.47 0.28
C LEU A 59 -3.75 3.44 -0.06
N ALA A 60 -3.42 2.58 0.90
CA ALA A 60 -2.48 1.47 0.68
C ALA A 60 -3.14 0.32 -0.09
N ALA A 61 -2.34 -0.40 -0.89
CA ALA A 61 -2.75 -1.65 -1.52
C ALA A 61 -3.26 -2.69 -0.52
N GLY A 62 -4.13 -3.58 -1.00
CA GLY A 62 -4.73 -4.66 -0.23
C GLY A 62 -6.17 -4.40 0.20
N LEU A 63 -6.62 -3.14 0.27
CA LEU A 63 -8.01 -2.82 0.57
C LEU A 63 -8.89 -3.09 -0.66
N ASP A 64 -8.55 -2.54 -1.81
CA ASP A 64 -9.21 -2.81 -3.08
C ASP A 64 -8.27 -3.55 -4.03
N LYS A 65 -8.24 -4.88 -3.91
CA LYS A 65 -7.30 -5.70 -4.68
C LYS A 65 -7.63 -5.78 -6.16
N ASN A 66 -8.90 -5.66 -6.48
CA ASN A 66 -9.41 -5.89 -7.83
C ASN A 66 -9.87 -4.61 -8.53
N GLY A 67 -9.73 -3.43 -7.92
CA GLY A 67 -10.20 -2.17 -8.51
C GLY A 67 -11.72 -2.00 -8.51
N GLU A 68 -12.42 -2.57 -7.54
CA GLU A 68 -13.90 -2.60 -7.49
C GLU A 68 -14.52 -1.28 -7.00
N ALA A 69 -13.75 -0.50 -6.23
CA ALA A 69 -14.25 0.70 -5.57
C ALA A 69 -13.41 1.96 -5.82
N ILE A 70 -12.55 1.99 -6.85
CA ILE A 70 -11.61 3.10 -7.14
C ILE A 70 -12.31 4.46 -7.09
N ARG A 71 -13.41 4.62 -7.83
CA ARG A 71 -14.16 5.87 -7.87
C ARG A 71 -14.79 6.22 -6.52
N GLY A 72 -15.26 5.22 -5.79
CA GLY A 72 -15.87 5.44 -4.48
C GLY A 72 -14.84 5.84 -3.42
N LEU A 73 -13.69 5.20 -3.43
CA LEU A 73 -12.57 5.51 -2.53
C LEU A 73 -11.98 6.90 -2.81
N SER A 74 -11.87 7.30 -4.08
CA SER A 74 -11.36 8.61 -4.46
C SER A 74 -12.21 9.78 -3.92
N GLN A 75 -13.53 9.57 -3.75
CA GLN A 75 -14.43 10.58 -3.22
C GLN A 75 -14.29 10.79 -1.70
N LEU A 76 -13.54 9.92 -1.00
CA LEU A 76 -13.34 10.03 0.44
C LEU A 76 -12.23 11.02 0.85
N GLY A 77 -11.47 11.56 -0.13
CA GLY A 77 -10.47 12.60 0.10
C GLY A 77 -9.02 12.13 0.05
N PHE A 78 -8.76 10.87 -0.31
CA PHE A 78 -7.40 10.41 -0.57
C PHE A 78 -6.73 11.19 -1.71
N GLY A 79 -5.48 11.58 -1.53
CA GLY A 79 -4.67 12.22 -2.56
C GLY A 79 -4.25 11.25 -3.68
N PHE A 80 -4.21 9.97 -3.38
CA PHE A 80 -3.93 8.89 -4.34
C PHE A 80 -4.47 7.57 -3.83
N ILE A 81 -4.65 6.62 -4.75
CA ILE A 81 -5.17 5.29 -4.45
C ILE A 81 -4.21 4.26 -5.00
N GLU A 82 -3.88 3.24 -4.18
CA GLU A 82 -3.14 2.07 -4.62
C GLU A 82 -4.05 0.84 -4.57
N VAL A 83 -4.28 0.22 -5.73
CA VAL A 83 -5.05 -1.03 -5.89
C VAL A 83 -4.12 -2.24 -6.02
N GLY A 84 -4.65 -3.44 -5.87
CA GLY A 84 -3.84 -4.66 -5.84
C GLY A 84 -3.60 -5.12 -4.39
N THR A 85 -2.72 -6.10 -4.14
CA THR A 85 -1.75 -6.70 -5.06
C THR A 85 -2.48 -7.58 -6.05
N VAL A 86 -2.18 -7.41 -7.32
CA VAL A 86 -2.65 -8.25 -8.41
C VAL A 86 -1.52 -9.14 -8.91
N THR A 87 -1.88 -10.33 -9.38
CA THR A 87 -0.97 -11.30 -9.99
C THR A 87 -1.37 -11.54 -11.45
N PRO A 88 -0.48 -12.09 -12.30
CA PRO A 88 -0.80 -12.38 -13.69
C PRO A 88 -2.11 -13.16 -13.86
N ARG A 89 -2.23 -14.27 -13.16
CA ARG A 89 -3.41 -15.13 -13.15
C ARG A 89 -4.25 -14.90 -11.89
N PRO A 90 -5.58 -15.12 -11.94
CA PRO A 90 -6.41 -15.12 -10.74
C PRO A 90 -5.96 -16.20 -9.78
N GLN A 91 -6.07 -15.94 -8.49
CA GLN A 91 -5.82 -16.95 -7.45
C GLN A 91 -6.70 -16.72 -6.22
N PRO A 92 -7.12 -17.82 -5.54
CA PRO A 92 -8.04 -17.74 -4.41
C PRO A 92 -7.38 -17.20 -3.14
N GLY A 93 -6.04 -17.24 -3.05
CA GLY A 93 -5.28 -16.98 -1.82
C GLY A 93 -5.37 -18.14 -0.84
N ASN A 94 -5.00 -17.88 0.41
CA ASN A 94 -4.98 -18.88 1.47
C ASN A 94 -6.41 -19.26 1.94
N PRO A 95 -6.62 -20.46 2.54
CA PRO A 95 -7.91 -20.87 3.10
C PRO A 95 -8.45 -19.88 4.16
N LYS A 96 -9.78 -19.73 4.19
CA LYS A 96 -10.50 -18.98 5.23
C LYS A 96 -10.64 -19.81 6.53
N PRO A 97 -10.63 -19.17 7.74
CA PRO A 97 -10.48 -17.73 7.99
C PRO A 97 -9.03 -17.26 7.84
N ARG A 98 -8.85 -16.07 7.29
CA ARG A 98 -7.54 -15.51 6.95
C ARG A 98 -7.36 -14.03 7.27
N ILE A 99 -8.35 -13.45 7.95
CA ILE A 99 -8.30 -12.08 8.51
C ILE A 99 -8.81 -12.12 9.94
N PHE A 100 -8.05 -11.55 10.86
CA PHE A 100 -8.37 -11.51 12.29
C PHE A 100 -8.22 -10.08 12.79
N ARG A 101 -9.28 -9.54 13.39
CA ARG A 101 -9.27 -8.22 14.01
C ARG A 101 -8.88 -8.33 15.47
N LEU A 102 -8.03 -7.44 15.93
CA LEU A 102 -7.64 -7.25 17.33
C LEU A 102 -8.05 -5.83 17.75
N PRO A 103 -9.34 -5.61 18.08
CA PRO A 103 -9.89 -4.26 18.28
C PRO A 103 -9.20 -3.49 19.42
N GLU A 104 -8.79 -4.17 20.49
CA GLU A 104 -8.11 -3.59 21.64
C GLU A 104 -6.79 -2.93 21.27
N ALA A 105 -6.11 -3.45 20.27
CA ALA A 105 -4.84 -2.93 19.74
C ALA A 105 -5.01 -2.15 18.43
N GLU A 106 -6.24 -1.90 17.97
CA GLU A 106 -6.48 -1.32 16.63
C GLU A 106 -5.66 -2.01 15.53
N ALA A 107 -5.60 -3.35 15.58
CA ALA A 107 -4.72 -4.16 14.77
C ALA A 107 -5.49 -5.21 13.96
N ILE A 108 -4.83 -5.71 12.90
CA ILE A 108 -5.34 -6.78 12.06
C ILE A 108 -4.19 -7.75 11.77
N ILE A 109 -4.42 -9.04 11.97
CA ILE A 109 -3.57 -10.11 11.44
C ILE A 109 -4.23 -10.65 10.17
N ASN A 110 -3.46 -10.81 9.10
CA ASN A 110 -3.96 -11.39 7.87
C ASN A 110 -2.95 -12.35 7.23
N ARG A 111 -3.51 -13.39 6.58
CA ARG A 111 -2.79 -14.34 5.75
C ARG A 111 -3.49 -14.51 4.40
N MET A 112 -3.80 -13.38 3.73
CA MET A 112 -4.62 -13.36 2.52
C MET A 112 -4.04 -14.15 1.34
N GLY A 113 -2.70 -14.11 1.14
CA GLY A 113 -2.02 -14.86 0.07
C GLY A 113 -2.32 -14.32 -1.34
N PHE A 114 -2.44 -12.99 -1.47
CA PHE A 114 -2.72 -12.32 -2.74
C PHE A 114 -3.97 -12.83 -3.47
N ASN A 115 -5.08 -13.09 -2.75
CA ASN A 115 -6.34 -13.40 -3.41
C ASN A 115 -6.76 -12.25 -4.33
N ASN A 116 -6.93 -12.56 -5.62
CA ASN A 116 -7.28 -11.58 -6.63
C ASN A 116 -7.86 -12.26 -7.90
N HIS A 117 -8.45 -11.47 -8.78
CA HIS A 117 -9.10 -11.93 -10.01
C HIS A 117 -8.18 -11.88 -11.25
N GLY A 118 -6.88 -11.67 -11.06
CA GLY A 118 -5.90 -11.55 -12.13
C GLY A 118 -5.82 -10.13 -12.72
N VAL A 119 -4.70 -9.87 -13.40
CA VAL A 119 -4.40 -8.54 -13.94
C VAL A 119 -5.41 -8.08 -15.00
N ASP A 120 -5.94 -8.97 -15.82
CA ASP A 120 -6.90 -8.61 -16.87
C ASP A 120 -8.24 -8.14 -16.29
N ALA A 121 -8.71 -8.80 -15.23
CA ALA A 121 -9.91 -8.38 -14.51
C ALA A 121 -9.73 -7.04 -13.79
N LEU A 122 -8.54 -6.78 -13.22
CA LEU A 122 -8.20 -5.49 -12.65
C LEU A 122 -8.25 -4.38 -13.71
N LEU A 123 -7.62 -4.60 -14.86
CA LEU A 123 -7.56 -3.61 -15.94
C LEU A 123 -8.94 -3.23 -16.45
N ALA A 124 -9.80 -4.19 -16.69
CA ALA A 124 -11.18 -3.90 -17.11
C ALA A 124 -11.92 -2.98 -16.12
N ARG A 125 -11.66 -3.11 -14.81
CA ARG A 125 -12.26 -2.24 -13.79
C ARG A 125 -11.59 -0.88 -13.70
N VAL A 126 -10.27 -0.80 -13.86
CA VAL A 126 -9.52 0.45 -13.92
C VAL A 126 -10.02 1.31 -15.08
N GLU A 127 -10.19 0.74 -16.26
CA GLU A 127 -10.72 1.42 -17.43
C GLU A 127 -12.17 1.89 -17.20
N ALA A 128 -13.02 1.01 -16.66
CA ALA A 128 -14.41 1.35 -16.34
C ALA A 128 -14.53 2.46 -15.28
N ALA A 129 -13.59 2.54 -14.34
CA ALA A 129 -13.59 3.56 -13.30
C ALA A 129 -13.35 4.97 -13.85
N ARG A 130 -12.66 5.12 -14.99
CA ARG A 130 -12.30 6.41 -15.62
C ARG A 130 -11.72 7.40 -14.61
N PHE A 131 -10.92 6.90 -13.68
CA PHE A 131 -10.33 7.70 -12.63
C PHE A 131 -9.21 8.58 -13.19
N LYS A 132 -9.24 9.87 -12.87
CA LYS A 132 -8.27 10.87 -13.37
C LYS A 132 -7.24 11.31 -12.32
N GLY A 133 -7.32 10.77 -11.11
CA GLY A 133 -6.34 11.03 -10.05
C GLY A 133 -5.12 10.12 -10.15
N VAL A 134 -4.24 10.21 -9.16
CA VAL A 134 -3.05 9.36 -9.11
C VAL A 134 -3.44 7.94 -8.67
N LEU A 135 -3.26 6.98 -9.58
CA LEU A 135 -3.54 5.55 -9.37
C LEU A 135 -2.24 4.75 -9.35
N GLY A 136 -1.91 4.19 -8.20
CA GLY A 136 -0.90 3.15 -8.06
C GLY A 136 -1.49 1.76 -8.33
N ILE A 137 -0.74 0.91 -9.02
CA ILE A 137 -1.10 -0.51 -9.18
C ILE A 137 0.01 -1.35 -8.57
N ASN A 138 -0.35 -2.12 -7.56
CA ASN A 138 0.54 -3.01 -6.83
C ASN A 138 0.54 -4.39 -7.47
N ILE A 139 1.71 -4.89 -7.84
CA ILE A 139 1.89 -6.17 -8.53
C ILE A 139 2.70 -7.16 -7.69
N GLY A 140 2.42 -8.43 -7.87
CA GLY A 140 3.11 -9.53 -7.20
C GLY A 140 3.11 -10.81 -8.03
N LYS A 141 3.90 -11.80 -7.59
CA LYS A 141 3.92 -13.10 -8.25
C LYS A 141 2.78 -14.01 -7.81
N ASN A 142 2.33 -14.89 -8.68
CA ASN A 142 1.42 -15.98 -8.35
C ASN A 142 2.03 -16.93 -7.30
N PHE A 143 1.17 -17.59 -6.56
CA PHE A 143 1.57 -18.52 -5.50
C PHE A 143 2.40 -19.70 -6.04
N ASP A 144 1.98 -20.25 -7.17
CA ASP A 144 2.56 -21.40 -7.84
C ASP A 144 3.76 -21.08 -8.74
N THR A 145 4.09 -19.81 -8.96
CA THR A 145 5.32 -19.43 -9.67
C THR A 145 6.52 -19.61 -8.73
N PRO A 146 7.55 -20.39 -9.12
CA PRO A 146 8.78 -20.50 -8.34
C PRO A 146 9.44 -19.13 -8.11
N VAL A 147 10.15 -18.97 -6.99
CA VAL A 147 10.80 -17.70 -6.65
C VAL A 147 11.86 -17.31 -7.68
N GLU A 148 12.54 -18.31 -8.26
CA GLU A 148 13.58 -18.16 -9.28
C GLU A 148 13.03 -17.63 -10.62
N ARG A 149 11.71 -17.68 -10.80
CA ARG A 149 11.00 -17.18 -11.99
C ARG A 149 10.02 -16.07 -11.64
N ALA A 150 10.18 -15.45 -10.48
CA ALA A 150 9.28 -14.40 -10.00
C ALA A 150 9.24 -13.19 -10.94
N ASP A 151 10.36 -12.85 -11.55
CA ASP A 151 10.50 -11.76 -12.51
C ASP A 151 9.53 -11.87 -13.68
N GLU A 152 9.27 -13.09 -14.19
CA GLU A 152 8.31 -13.33 -15.28
C GLU A 152 6.92 -12.79 -14.94
N ASP A 153 6.45 -13.03 -13.71
CA ASP A 153 5.13 -12.58 -13.25
C ASP A 153 5.07 -11.06 -13.08
N TYR A 154 6.14 -10.46 -12.53
CA TYR A 154 6.22 -9.00 -12.37
C TYR A 154 6.27 -8.30 -13.73
N LEU A 155 7.07 -8.81 -14.68
CA LEU A 155 7.20 -8.25 -16.02
C LEU A 155 5.88 -8.35 -16.79
N LEU A 156 5.20 -9.52 -16.72
CA LEU A 156 3.91 -9.71 -17.36
C LEU A 156 2.84 -8.73 -16.80
N CYS A 157 2.81 -8.55 -15.49
CA CYS A 157 1.92 -7.56 -14.89
C CYS A 157 2.30 -6.16 -15.34
N LEU A 158 3.58 -5.79 -15.31
CA LEU A 158 4.08 -4.48 -15.69
C LEU A 158 3.68 -4.13 -17.13
N ASP A 159 3.86 -5.05 -18.06
CA ASP A 159 3.47 -4.88 -19.46
C ASP A 159 2.00 -4.50 -19.61
N LYS A 160 1.12 -5.23 -18.93
CA LYS A 160 -0.32 -5.04 -19.05
C LYS A 160 -0.79 -3.73 -18.41
N ILE A 161 -0.26 -3.39 -17.23
CA ILE A 161 -0.78 -2.25 -16.45
C ILE A 161 -0.11 -0.91 -16.81
N TYR A 162 1.02 -0.91 -17.54
CA TYR A 162 1.89 0.25 -17.70
C TYR A 162 1.14 1.50 -18.15
N HIS A 163 0.33 1.37 -19.20
CA HIS A 163 -0.41 2.51 -19.76
C HIS A 163 -1.44 3.08 -18.77
N HIS A 164 -2.01 2.25 -17.90
CA HIS A 164 -3.13 2.57 -17.02
C HIS A 164 -2.70 3.08 -15.64
N ALA A 165 -1.46 2.79 -15.22
CA ALA A 165 -0.94 3.21 -13.94
C ALA A 165 -0.36 4.63 -13.97
N SER A 166 -0.52 5.39 -12.86
CA SER A 166 0.28 6.58 -12.60
C SER A 166 1.65 6.20 -12.06
N TYR A 167 1.72 5.18 -11.20
CA TYR A 167 2.94 4.51 -10.74
C TYR A 167 2.66 3.03 -10.47
N VAL A 168 3.70 2.22 -10.45
CA VAL A 168 3.60 0.79 -10.16
C VAL A 168 4.34 0.46 -8.88
N THR A 169 3.72 -0.33 -8.00
CA THR A 169 4.37 -0.86 -6.80
C THR A 169 4.72 -2.32 -6.99
N VAL A 170 6.00 -2.65 -6.88
CA VAL A 170 6.51 -4.02 -6.89
C VAL A 170 6.54 -4.55 -5.47
N ASN A 171 5.68 -5.51 -5.16
CA ASN A 171 5.52 -6.06 -3.81
C ASN A 171 6.38 -7.31 -3.61
N VAL A 172 7.53 -7.13 -3.00
CA VAL A 172 8.48 -8.21 -2.67
C VAL A 172 8.44 -8.60 -1.17
N SER A 173 7.44 -8.13 -0.43
CA SER A 173 7.49 -8.12 1.04
C SER A 173 6.34 -8.83 1.75
N SER A 174 5.41 -9.47 1.02
CA SER A 174 4.32 -10.21 1.66
C SER A 174 4.85 -11.41 2.47
N PRO A 175 4.46 -11.54 3.74
CA PRO A 175 4.82 -12.72 4.53
C PRO A 175 3.96 -13.96 4.18
N ASN A 176 2.94 -13.78 3.36
CA ASN A 176 1.90 -14.77 3.10
C ASN A 176 2.07 -15.50 1.76
N THR A 177 3.17 -15.23 1.07
CA THR A 177 3.57 -15.91 -0.19
C THR A 177 4.93 -16.58 0.05
N PRO A 178 5.05 -17.91 -0.09
CA PRO A 178 6.28 -18.63 0.20
C PRO A 178 7.48 -18.07 -0.55
N GLY A 179 8.59 -17.87 0.15
CA GLY A 179 9.86 -17.40 -0.41
C GLY A 179 9.87 -15.95 -0.92
N LEU A 180 8.75 -15.23 -0.95
CA LEU A 180 8.68 -13.90 -1.56
C LEU A 180 9.66 -12.91 -0.93
N ARG A 181 9.82 -12.95 0.39
CA ARG A 181 10.70 -12.03 1.11
C ARG A 181 12.20 -12.24 0.81
N SER A 182 12.60 -13.42 0.30
CA SER A 182 13.98 -13.62 -0.14
C SER A 182 14.36 -12.75 -1.35
N LEU A 183 13.36 -12.31 -2.13
CA LEU A 183 13.57 -11.38 -3.24
C LEU A 183 14.02 -9.99 -2.80
N GLN A 184 13.96 -9.66 -1.50
CA GLN A 184 14.40 -8.36 -0.99
C GLN A 184 15.92 -8.25 -0.84
N PHE A 185 16.66 -9.33 -1.02
CA PHE A 185 18.08 -9.35 -0.67
C PHE A 185 18.98 -9.84 -1.81
N GLY A 186 20.22 -9.34 -1.80
CA GLY A 186 21.32 -9.85 -2.58
C GLY A 186 21.07 -9.87 -4.09
N GLU A 187 21.57 -10.91 -4.73
CA GLU A 187 21.51 -11.05 -6.19
C GLU A 187 20.07 -11.17 -6.72
N SER A 188 19.17 -11.81 -5.96
CA SER A 188 17.76 -11.95 -6.36
C SER A 188 17.05 -10.59 -6.47
N LEU A 189 17.32 -9.69 -5.53
CA LEU A 189 16.79 -8.31 -5.60
C LEU A 189 17.35 -7.60 -6.82
N LYS A 190 18.67 -7.66 -7.02
CA LYS A 190 19.35 -6.99 -8.12
C LYS A 190 18.82 -7.46 -9.48
N GLN A 191 18.72 -8.76 -9.69
CA GLN A 191 18.20 -9.34 -10.94
C GLN A 191 16.78 -8.87 -11.24
N LEU A 192 15.88 -8.89 -10.24
CA LEU A 192 14.52 -8.42 -10.39
C LEU A 192 14.48 -6.92 -10.74
N LEU A 193 15.26 -6.10 -10.02
CA LEU A 193 15.27 -4.64 -10.24
C LEU A 193 15.85 -4.29 -11.63
N ASP A 194 16.90 -4.97 -12.06
CA ASP A 194 17.50 -4.79 -13.39
C ASP A 194 16.51 -5.18 -14.49
N ALA A 195 15.82 -6.31 -14.36
CA ALA A 195 14.80 -6.74 -15.32
C ALA A 195 13.64 -5.73 -15.41
N LEU A 196 13.15 -5.24 -14.27
CA LEU A 196 12.10 -4.23 -14.21
C LEU A 196 12.54 -2.89 -14.84
N ARG A 197 13.78 -2.45 -14.56
CA ARG A 197 14.33 -1.22 -15.12
C ARG A 197 14.41 -1.29 -16.64
N LEU A 198 15.00 -2.36 -17.18
CA LEU A 198 15.13 -2.57 -18.62
C LEU A 198 13.73 -2.59 -19.28
N ARG A 199 12.80 -3.35 -18.69
CA ARG A 199 11.44 -3.44 -19.25
C ARG A 199 10.71 -2.11 -19.19
N ARG A 200 10.87 -1.33 -18.13
CA ARG A 200 10.29 0.03 -18.04
C ARG A 200 10.85 0.94 -19.13
N GLU A 201 12.15 0.89 -19.43
CA GLU A 201 12.78 1.68 -20.50
C GLU A 201 12.15 1.35 -21.86
N ASP A 202 11.95 0.07 -22.17
CA ASP A 202 11.26 -0.36 -23.40
C ASP A 202 9.81 0.16 -23.45
N LEU A 203 9.08 0.03 -22.34
CA LEU A 203 7.69 0.48 -22.26
C LEU A 203 7.56 2.01 -22.31
N GLU A 204 8.52 2.74 -21.76
CA GLU A 204 8.58 4.20 -21.85
C GLU A 204 8.71 4.64 -23.32
N ILE A 205 9.57 3.98 -24.09
CA ILE A 205 9.72 4.25 -25.53
C ILE A 205 8.42 3.89 -26.28
N MET A 206 7.85 2.72 -25.98
CA MET A 206 6.65 2.22 -26.67
C MET A 206 5.42 3.11 -26.43
N HIS A 207 5.25 3.61 -25.21
CA HIS A 207 4.06 4.36 -24.80
C HIS A 207 4.27 5.88 -24.76
N GLY A 208 5.50 6.38 -24.95
CA GLY A 208 5.83 7.81 -24.85
C GLY A 208 5.57 8.38 -23.43
N LYS A 209 5.56 7.54 -22.40
CA LYS A 209 5.19 7.90 -21.04
C LYS A 209 6.07 7.13 -20.06
N ARG A 210 6.78 7.84 -19.16
CA ARG A 210 7.47 7.23 -18.05
C ARG A 210 6.50 6.97 -16.90
N VAL A 211 6.44 5.72 -16.43
CA VAL A 211 5.68 5.31 -15.24
C VAL A 211 6.66 4.97 -14.12
N PRO A 212 6.62 5.69 -12.98
CA PRO A 212 7.48 5.43 -11.84
C PRO A 212 7.27 4.03 -11.24
N LEU A 213 8.38 3.40 -10.80
CA LEU A 213 8.38 2.12 -10.10
C LEU A 213 8.77 2.32 -8.63
N ALA A 214 7.92 1.85 -7.71
CA ALA A 214 8.16 1.85 -6.27
C ALA A 214 8.33 0.42 -5.75
N ILE A 215 9.29 0.20 -4.85
CA ILE A 215 9.55 -1.12 -4.24
C ILE A 215 8.98 -1.14 -2.83
N LYS A 216 8.09 -2.09 -2.53
CA LYS A 216 7.49 -2.24 -1.20
C LYS A 216 8.19 -3.29 -0.38
N ILE A 217 8.77 -2.86 0.75
CA ILE A 217 9.61 -3.67 1.63
C ILE A 217 8.92 -4.08 2.94
N ALA A 218 9.45 -5.11 3.59
CA ALA A 218 9.02 -5.57 4.90
C ALA A 218 9.64 -4.73 6.04
N PRO A 219 9.00 -4.71 7.23
CA PRO A 219 9.58 -4.06 8.40
C PRO A 219 10.52 -4.98 9.22
N ASP A 220 10.59 -6.27 8.87
CA ASP A 220 11.30 -7.29 9.66
C ASP A 220 12.72 -7.48 9.12
N MET A 221 13.48 -6.40 9.09
CA MET A 221 14.89 -6.32 8.67
C MET A 221 15.71 -5.61 9.73
N THR A 222 16.99 -5.89 9.81
CA THR A 222 17.93 -5.07 10.60
C THR A 222 18.14 -3.69 9.96
N ASP A 223 18.76 -2.78 10.67
CA ASP A 223 19.07 -1.44 10.14
C ASP A 223 20.05 -1.53 8.97
N GLU A 224 21.04 -2.42 9.06
CA GLU A 224 22.00 -2.70 7.99
C GLU A 224 21.33 -3.29 6.75
N GLU A 225 20.44 -4.26 6.92
CA GLU A 225 19.67 -4.85 5.81
C GLU A 225 18.76 -3.80 5.17
N THR A 226 18.11 -2.97 5.98
CA THR A 226 17.25 -1.87 5.50
C THR A 226 18.04 -0.86 4.68
N ALA A 227 19.24 -0.48 5.15
CA ALA A 227 20.13 0.43 4.44
C ALA A 227 20.61 -0.16 3.11
N LEU A 228 21.04 -1.43 3.11
CA LEU A 228 21.49 -2.14 1.90
C LEU A 228 20.37 -2.25 0.85
N VAL A 229 19.16 -2.58 1.28
CA VAL A 229 17.99 -2.64 0.38
C VAL A 229 17.66 -1.24 -0.18
N GLY A 230 17.66 -0.22 0.67
CA GLY A 230 17.44 1.17 0.24
C GLY A 230 18.43 1.61 -0.83
N GLU A 231 19.73 1.36 -0.61
CA GLU A 231 20.78 1.71 -1.56
C GLU A 231 20.66 0.89 -2.87
N ALA A 232 20.36 -0.42 -2.79
CA ALA A 232 20.16 -1.25 -3.97
C ALA A 232 18.99 -0.76 -4.83
N VAL A 233 17.87 -0.39 -4.20
CA VAL A 233 16.70 0.16 -4.89
C VAL A 233 17.02 1.49 -5.59
N PHE A 234 17.80 2.36 -4.93
CA PHE A 234 18.26 3.62 -5.54
C PHE A 234 19.21 3.38 -6.70
N GLN A 235 20.24 2.54 -6.54
CA GLN A 235 21.24 2.23 -7.58
C GLN A 235 20.64 1.58 -8.81
N ALA A 236 19.58 0.79 -8.64
CA ALA A 236 18.82 0.21 -9.74
C ALA A 236 17.92 1.22 -10.48
N GLY A 237 17.89 2.49 -10.08
CA GLY A 237 17.12 3.54 -10.74
C GLY A 237 15.61 3.41 -10.54
N MET A 238 15.16 2.83 -9.42
CA MET A 238 13.76 2.87 -9.01
C MET A 238 13.38 4.28 -8.54
N ASP A 239 12.08 4.60 -8.54
CA ASP A 239 11.61 5.97 -8.35
C ASP A 239 11.09 6.24 -6.92
N ALA A 240 10.83 5.18 -6.13
CA ALA A 240 10.45 5.30 -4.71
C ALA A 240 10.63 3.97 -3.96
N ILE A 241 10.62 4.06 -2.63
CA ILE A 241 10.52 2.90 -1.74
C ILE A 241 9.29 3.05 -0.83
N ILE A 242 8.53 1.96 -0.64
CA ILE A 242 7.35 1.95 0.24
C ILE A 242 7.70 1.17 1.51
N ALA A 243 7.71 1.85 2.63
CA ALA A 243 8.01 1.31 3.96
C ALA A 243 6.83 1.54 4.92
N THR A 244 6.09 0.48 5.32
CA THR A 244 6.42 -0.95 5.17
C THR A 244 5.20 -1.79 4.85
N ASN A 245 5.41 -3.07 4.56
CA ASN A 245 4.39 -4.11 4.63
C ASN A 245 4.07 -4.45 6.11
N THR A 246 3.31 -5.52 6.34
CA THR A 246 2.97 -6.06 7.68
C THR A 246 4.17 -6.77 8.31
N THR A 247 4.17 -6.88 9.66
CA THR A 247 5.23 -7.58 10.43
C THR A 247 4.83 -9.00 10.81
N LEU A 248 5.81 -9.88 10.97
CA LEU A 248 5.65 -11.18 11.64
C LEU A 248 5.77 -11.07 13.17
N GLY A 249 6.30 -9.96 13.68
CA GLY A 249 6.34 -9.68 15.12
C GLY A 249 4.94 -9.60 15.74
N ARG A 250 4.88 -9.84 17.06
CA ARG A 250 3.63 -9.82 17.83
C ARG A 250 3.70 -8.84 19.01
N GLU A 251 4.67 -7.95 18.97
CA GLU A 251 4.82 -6.89 19.95
C GLU A 251 3.54 -6.04 20.01
N GLY A 252 3.04 -5.78 21.21
CA GLY A 252 1.84 -4.97 21.44
C GLY A 252 0.52 -5.71 21.25
N VAL A 253 0.51 -7.03 20.96
CA VAL A 253 -0.72 -7.84 20.84
C VAL A 253 -0.69 -9.12 21.70
N ALA A 254 0.40 -9.38 22.41
CA ALA A 254 0.53 -10.58 23.24
C ALA A 254 -0.65 -10.70 24.23
N GLY A 255 -1.24 -11.89 24.32
CA GLY A 255 -2.36 -12.19 25.20
C GLY A 255 -3.74 -11.74 24.68
N LEU A 256 -3.82 -11.03 23.56
CA LEU A 256 -5.10 -10.71 22.94
C LEU A 256 -5.65 -11.91 22.15
N ALA A 257 -6.97 -11.94 22.00
CA ALA A 257 -7.62 -12.93 21.14
C ALA A 257 -7.03 -12.88 19.73
N HIS A 258 -6.73 -14.02 19.14
CA HIS A 258 -6.11 -14.16 17.81
C HIS A 258 -4.66 -13.65 17.68
N ALA A 259 -3.97 -13.29 18.77
CA ALA A 259 -2.59 -12.80 18.70
C ALA A 259 -1.61 -13.81 18.08
N ASP A 260 -1.86 -15.10 18.30
CA ASP A 260 -1.00 -16.20 17.84
C ASP A 260 -1.33 -16.68 16.42
N GLU A 261 -2.32 -16.09 15.77
CA GLU A 261 -2.66 -16.44 14.39
C GLU A 261 -1.49 -16.18 13.42
N ALA A 262 -1.26 -17.13 12.51
CA ALA A 262 -0.26 -16.97 11.48
C ALA A 262 -0.65 -15.84 10.51
N GLY A 263 0.34 -15.10 10.00
CA GLY A 263 0.16 -14.03 9.03
C GLY A 263 0.83 -12.72 9.44
N GLY A 264 0.62 -11.68 8.65
CA GLY A 264 1.19 -10.37 8.90
C GLY A 264 0.31 -9.51 9.82
N LEU A 265 0.92 -8.92 10.85
CA LEU A 265 0.29 -7.97 11.77
C LEU A 265 0.38 -6.55 11.19
N SER A 266 -0.73 -5.82 11.22
CA SER A 266 -0.85 -4.42 10.82
C SER A 266 -1.64 -3.62 11.87
N GLY A 267 -1.68 -2.31 11.75
CA GLY A 267 -2.36 -1.41 12.68
C GLY A 267 -1.41 -0.76 13.67
N ALA A 268 -1.93 -0.24 14.79
CA ALA A 268 -1.16 0.56 15.76
C ALA A 268 0.15 -0.11 16.23
N PRO A 269 0.22 -1.43 16.46
CA PRO A 269 1.46 -2.07 16.93
C PRO A 269 2.65 -1.95 15.96
N VAL A 270 2.39 -1.74 14.66
CA VAL A 270 3.47 -1.63 13.65
C VAL A 270 4.02 -0.21 13.54
N ARG A 271 3.43 0.78 14.23
CA ARG A 271 3.76 2.20 14.06
C ARG A 271 5.25 2.49 14.28
N ASP A 272 5.77 2.12 15.42
CA ASP A 272 7.13 2.50 15.81
C ASP A 272 8.17 1.78 14.94
N LYS A 273 7.96 0.49 14.67
CA LYS A 273 8.81 -0.30 13.77
C LYS A 273 8.85 0.28 12.35
N SER A 274 7.68 0.59 11.80
CA SER A 274 7.58 1.20 10.46
C SER A 274 8.18 2.61 10.43
N THR A 275 8.02 3.42 11.48
CA THR A 275 8.64 4.75 11.58
C THR A 275 10.16 4.64 11.67
N HIS A 276 10.67 3.66 12.41
CA HIS A 276 12.10 3.39 12.50
C HIS A 276 12.68 3.01 11.12
N THR A 277 12.03 2.09 10.40
CA THR A 277 12.44 1.72 9.03
C THR A 277 12.50 2.95 8.11
N VAL A 278 11.51 3.85 8.20
CA VAL A 278 11.52 5.11 7.42
C VAL A 278 12.71 5.99 7.78
N LYS A 279 13.05 6.12 9.09
CA LYS A 279 14.22 6.90 9.54
C LYS A 279 15.52 6.34 9.01
N VAL A 280 15.71 5.01 9.08
CA VAL A 280 16.91 4.34 8.54
C VAL A 280 17.05 4.61 7.05
N LEU A 281 15.98 4.44 6.29
CA LEU A 281 15.97 4.73 4.85
C LEU A 281 16.26 6.21 4.55
N ALA A 282 15.66 7.14 5.31
CA ALA A 282 15.88 8.57 5.11
C ALA A 282 17.33 8.96 5.38
N GLN A 283 17.96 8.42 6.42
CA GLN A 283 19.36 8.62 6.73
C GLN A 283 20.28 8.05 5.65
N THR A 284 20.01 6.82 5.21
CA THR A 284 20.79 6.14 4.17
C THR A 284 20.69 6.86 2.82
N LEU A 285 19.50 7.23 2.44
CA LEU A 285 19.22 7.77 1.09
C LEU A 285 19.47 9.28 0.99
N GLY A 286 19.47 10.02 2.09
CA GLY A 286 19.77 11.47 2.10
C GLY A 286 18.86 12.28 1.14
N GLY A 287 17.60 11.87 0.96
CA GLY A 287 16.66 12.52 0.06
C GLY A 287 16.80 12.15 -1.43
N ARG A 288 17.74 11.27 -1.79
CA ARG A 288 17.96 10.82 -3.18
C ARG A 288 16.81 10.00 -3.74
N LEU A 289 16.05 9.32 -2.90
CA LEU A 289 14.90 8.50 -3.28
C LEU A 289 13.70 8.83 -2.36
N PRO A 290 12.51 9.16 -2.91
CA PRO A 290 11.31 9.37 -2.11
C PRO A 290 10.89 8.13 -1.33
N ILE A 291 10.39 8.33 -0.09
CA ILE A 291 9.87 7.28 0.75
C ILE A 291 8.36 7.48 0.91
N ILE A 292 7.58 6.43 0.65
CA ILE A 292 6.14 6.38 0.93
C ILE A 292 5.95 5.57 2.21
N ALA A 293 5.53 6.19 3.30
CA ALA A 293 5.43 5.52 4.59
C ALA A 293 4.07 4.86 4.81
N VAL A 294 4.09 3.62 5.28
CA VAL A 294 2.89 2.82 5.58
C VAL A 294 3.09 2.08 6.89
N GLY A 295 2.07 2.06 7.73
CA GLY A 295 2.05 1.24 8.95
C GLY A 295 1.80 2.06 10.21
N GLY A 296 0.78 1.66 10.97
CA GLY A 296 0.46 2.19 12.29
C GLY A 296 -0.14 3.60 12.34
N ILE A 297 -0.57 4.17 11.22
CA ILE A 297 -1.22 5.47 11.19
C ILE A 297 -2.69 5.30 11.60
N THR A 298 -3.01 5.63 12.86
CA THR A 298 -4.36 5.55 13.44
C THR A 298 -4.85 6.91 13.97
N GLU A 299 -4.00 7.94 13.91
CA GLU A 299 -4.29 9.33 14.24
C GLU A 299 -3.55 10.26 13.27
N GLY A 300 -4.02 11.51 13.13
CA GLY A 300 -3.36 12.48 12.25
C GLY A 300 -1.89 12.73 12.57
N ARG A 301 -1.55 12.82 13.89
CA ARG A 301 -0.15 13.01 14.33
C ARG A 301 0.79 11.89 13.85
N HIS A 302 0.31 10.64 13.75
CA HIS A 302 1.13 9.53 13.27
C HIS A 302 1.53 9.69 11.79
N ALA A 303 0.69 10.38 10.99
CA ALA A 303 1.05 10.74 9.62
C ALA A 303 2.15 11.83 9.60
N ALA A 304 2.04 12.84 10.47
CA ALA A 304 3.07 13.86 10.62
C ALA A 304 4.41 13.25 11.09
N GLU A 305 4.40 12.34 12.07
CA GLU A 305 5.59 11.59 12.53
C GLU A 305 6.30 10.86 11.38
N LYS A 306 5.56 10.29 10.42
CA LYS A 306 6.16 9.65 9.25
C LYS A 306 6.86 10.66 8.32
N ILE A 307 6.26 11.83 8.14
CA ILE A 307 6.87 12.92 7.35
C ILE A 307 8.13 13.45 8.04
N GLU A 308 8.08 13.67 9.36
CA GLU A 308 9.27 14.05 10.17
C GLU A 308 10.38 13.00 10.09
N ALA A 309 10.01 11.73 10.01
CA ALA A 309 10.95 10.63 9.83
C ALA A 309 11.62 10.61 8.44
N GLY A 310 11.18 11.46 7.50
CA GLY A 310 11.74 11.60 6.16
C GLY A 310 10.86 11.05 5.03
N ALA A 311 9.61 10.68 5.30
CA ALA A 311 8.70 10.26 4.24
C ALA A 311 8.21 11.47 3.40
N SER A 312 8.01 11.24 2.11
CA SER A 312 7.41 12.22 1.19
C SER A 312 5.88 12.10 1.13
N LEU A 313 5.37 10.88 1.23
CA LEU A 313 3.96 10.50 1.20
C LEU A 313 3.65 9.49 2.29
N VAL A 314 2.38 9.38 2.67
CA VAL A 314 1.90 8.34 3.60
C VAL A 314 0.71 7.58 3.03
N GLN A 315 0.54 6.31 3.43
CA GLN A 315 -0.61 5.49 3.05
C GLN A 315 -1.33 4.96 4.29
N LEU A 316 -2.66 4.92 4.25
CA LEU A 316 -3.54 4.39 5.27
C LEU A 316 -4.09 3.03 4.88
N TYR A 317 -4.22 2.10 5.84
CA TYR A 317 -4.90 0.82 5.71
C TYR A 317 -5.72 0.51 6.97
N SER A 318 -5.13 -0.14 7.99
CA SER A 318 -5.83 -0.53 9.22
C SER A 318 -6.42 0.66 9.96
N GLY A 319 -5.71 1.79 10.03
CA GLY A 319 -6.24 3.02 10.61
C GLY A 319 -7.50 3.50 9.92
N PHE A 320 -7.58 3.43 8.59
CA PHE A 320 -8.79 3.75 7.85
C PHE A 320 -9.96 2.80 8.19
N ILE A 321 -9.69 1.50 8.39
CA ILE A 321 -10.72 0.53 8.81
C ILE A 321 -11.24 0.85 10.22
N TYR A 322 -10.38 1.30 11.14
CA TYR A 322 -10.78 1.59 12.52
C TYR A 322 -11.39 3.00 12.70
N LYS A 323 -10.88 4.01 12.00
CA LYS A 323 -11.25 5.44 12.19
C LYS A 323 -12.14 5.99 11.08
N GLY A 324 -12.16 5.33 9.91
CA GLY A 324 -12.95 5.76 8.76
C GLY A 324 -12.35 6.95 8.02
N PRO A 325 -13.18 7.59 7.16
CA PRO A 325 -12.73 8.68 6.29
C PRO A 325 -12.24 9.93 7.02
N ALA A 326 -12.64 10.16 8.27
CA ALA A 326 -12.18 11.31 9.06
C ALA A 326 -10.65 11.32 9.23
N LEU A 327 -10.03 10.13 9.34
CA LEU A 327 -8.58 10.00 9.49
C LEU A 327 -7.80 10.59 8.31
N ILE A 328 -8.37 10.57 7.10
CA ILE A 328 -7.71 11.15 5.91
C ILE A 328 -7.50 12.64 6.13
N ARG A 329 -8.54 13.35 6.54
CA ARG A 329 -8.48 14.79 6.81
C ARG A 329 -7.55 15.09 8.00
N GLU A 330 -7.69 14.35 9.10
CA GLU A 330 -6.83 14.50 10.28
C GLU A 330 -5.34 14.36 9.91
N ALA A 331 -5.02 13.39 9.05
CA ALA A 331 -3.64 13.18 8.57
C ALA A 331 -3.15 14.35 7.71
N VAL A 332 -3.98 14.85 6.78
CA VAL A 332 -3.62 16.01 5.94
C VAL A 332 -3.43 17.26 6.79
N ASP A 333 -4.36 17.52 7.73
CA ASP A 333 -4.31 18.69 8.61
C ASP A 333 -3.06 18.66 9.52
N ALA A 334 -2.70 17.49 10.07
CA ALA A 334 -1.50 17.34 10.89
C ALA A 334 -0.20 17.56 10.06
N ILE A 335 -0.12 17.04 8.84
CA ILE A 335 1.01 17.27 7.95
C ILE A 335 1.10 18.76 7.55
N ALA A 336 -0.03 19.42 7.31
CA ALA A 336 -0.07 20.85 6.99
C ALA A 336 0.47 21.69 8.15
N ALA A 337 0.04 21.37 9.39
CA ALA A 337 0.53 22.04 10.61
C ALA A 337 2.06 21.88 10.78
N LEU A 338 2.58 20.65 10.59
CA LEU A 338 4.02 20.37 10.63
C LEU A 338 4.80 21.22 9.62
N ARG A 339 4.35 21.27 8.36
CA ARG A 339 5.00 22.06 7.30
C ARG A 339 4.95 23.56 7.54
N SER A 340 3.94 24.05 8.26
CA SER A 340 3.81 25.46 8.63
C SER A 340 4.80 25.88 9.74
N GLN A 341 5.18 24.93 10.61
CA GLN A 341 6.17 25.16 11.69
C GLN A 341 7.63 25.12 11.20
N ALA A 342 7.87 24.47 10.04
CA ALA A 342 9.19 24.33 9.45
C ALA A 342 9.59 25.50 8.51
N LYS A 343 8.68 26.47 8.30
CA LYS A 343 8.90 27.71 7.57
C LYS A 343 9.25 28.85 8.51
#